data_786b7d2d0e3b2dd3a1e625d98882aba9
#
_entry.id   786b7d2d0e3b2dd3a1e625d98882aba9
#
_cell.length_a   1.000
_cell.length_b   1.000
_cell.length_c   1.000
_cell.angle_alpha   90.00
_cell.angle_beta   90.00
_cell.angle_gamma   90.00
#
_symmetry.space_group_name_H-M   'P 1'
#
loop_
_entity.id
_entity.type
_entity.pdbx_description
1 polymer ?
#
loop_
_entity_poly.entity_id
_entity_poly.type
_entity_poly.pdbx_seq_one_letter_code
_entity_poly.pdbx_strand_id
1 'polypeptide(L)'
;MFHSLRIIIFVYYVVTAIAIMTILYYFVAVIKIENIFILIFILSLLITFAGIIISKLSIDPLFEHLTNLQNLSKETLHELNLPISTIMTNIHMLKKNLSSDKDLKRAARIESACEMLQQRYNELDYMIKLQSSNVNYETIELDKLIESRVEFLNRIYPHIEFTLDLIETQIKNDKVGLSKVVDNLIDNAVKYSPNIHKIDIQLQDFTLYIKDYGCGIDDVELLKIFDNYYQSNQNMKGFGIGLGMVKRFCDANAISLKFRSKPNIGTTVILKFKEN
;
A
#
# COMPACT_ATOMS: atom_id res chain seq x y z
N MET A 1 1.32 16.77 -22.89
CA MET A 1 2.21 15.60 -22.94
C MET A 1 1.49 14.31 -23.32
N PHE A 2 0.45 13.85 -22.62
CA PHE A 2 -0.31 12.63 -22.98
C PHE A 2 -1.03 12.69 -24.34
N HIS A 3 -1.43 13.89 -24.79
CA HIS A 3 -2.09 14.05 -26.09
C HIS A 3 -1.10 13.87 -27.26
N SER A 4 0.13 14.35 -27.11
CA SER A 4 1.19 14.14 -28.10
C SER A 4 1.63 12.68 -28.19
N LEU A 5 1.70 11.98 -27.06
CA LEU A 5 2.06 10.55 -27.02
C LEU A 5 0.97 9.68 -27.73
N ARG A 6 -0.32 9.95 -27.51
CA ARG A 6 -1.41 9.27 -28.23
C ARG A 6 -1.34 9.46 -29.72
N ILE A 7 -1.04 10.68 -30.17
CA ILE A 7 -0.91 11.00 -31.59
C ILE A 7 0.29 10.24 -32.19
N ILE A 8 1.42 10.22 -31.50
CA ILE A 8 2.62 9.50 -31.94
C ILE A 8 2.33 8.00 -32.08
N ILE A 9 1.72 7.37 -31.06
CA ILE A 9 1.36 5.93 -31.10
C ILE A 9 0.39 5.66 -32.24
N PHE A 10 -0.62 6.51 -32.43
CA PHE A 10 -1.58 6.36 -33.54
C PHE A 10 -0.92 6.47 -34.91
N VAL A 11 -0.02 7.45 -35.08
CA VAL A 11 0.73 7.62 -36.34
C VAL A 11 1.62 6.40 -36.61
N TYR A 12 2.33 5.88 -35.60
CA TYR A 12 3.11 4.66 -35.74
C TYR A 12 2.25 3.45 -36.12
N TYR A 13 1.10 3.29 -35.48
CA TYR A 13 0.16 2.20 -35.81
C TYR A 13 -0.30 2.31 -37.29
N VAL A 14 -0.68 3.49 -37.75
CA VAL A 14 -1.14 3.71 -39.13
C VAL A 14 0.02 3.45 -40.12
N VAL A 15 1.21 3.96 -39.87
CA VAL A 15 2.39 3.76 -40.74
C VAL A 15 2.77 2.29 -40.81
N THR A 16 2.79 1.57 -39.68
CA THR A 16 3.08 0.12 -39.70
C THR A 16 2.01 -0.70 -40.40
N ALA A 17 0.73 -0.35 -40.25
CA ALA A 17 -0.36 -1.01 -40.98
C ALA A 17 -0.24 -0.81 -42.49
N ILE A 18 0.06 0.40 -42.95
CA ILE A 18 0.27 0.71 -44.38
C ILE A 18 1.50 -0.04 -44.91
N ALA A 19 2.61 -0.07 -44.13
CA ALA A 19 3.83 -0.77 -44.53
C ALA A 19 3.57 -2.29 -44.69
N ILE A 20 2.85 -2.91 -43.75
CA ILE A 20 2.49 -4.34 -43.82
C ILE A 20 1.62 -4.59 -45.05
N MET A 21 0.60 -3.75 -45.32
CA MET A 21 -0.25 -3.89 -46.51
C MET A 21 0.52 -3.75 -47.83
N THR A 22 1.44 -2.80 -47.91
CA THR A 22 2.28 -2.58 -49.10
C THR A 22 3.23 -3.74 -49.34
N ILE A 23 3.84 -4.27 -48.29
CA ILE A 23 4.71 -5.47 -48.39
C ILE A 23 3.92 -6.69 -48.81
N LEU A 24 2.72 -6.91 -48.25
CA LEU A 24 1.84 -8.00 -48.59
C LEU A 24 1.40 -7.92 -50.07
N TYR A 25 1.01 -6.73 -50.56
CA TYR A 25 0.68 -6.49 -51.93
C TYR A 25 1.88 -6.82 -52.86
N TYR A 26 3.08 -6.39 -52.51
CA TYR A 26 4.30 -6.67 -53.26
C TYR A 26 4.57 -8.18 -53.40
N PHE A 27 4.43 -8.95 -52.32
CA PHE A 27 4.62 -10.40 -52.36
C PHE A 27 3.58 -11.13 -53.19
N VAL A 28 2.32 -10.67 -53.16
CA VAL A 28 1.23 -11.28 -53.93
C VAL A 28 1.26 -10.85 -55.40
N ALA A 29 1.38 -9.56 -55.66
CA ALA A 29 1.22 -9.02 -57.04
C ALA A 29 2.52 -9.08 -57.87
N VAL A 30 3.69 -8.86 -57.24
CA VAL A 30 4.97 -8.78 -57.97
C VAL A 30 5.73 -10.12 -57.92
N ILE A 31 5.89 -10.72 -56.73
CA ILE A 31 6.65 -11.97 -56.54
C ILE A 31 5.77 -13.19 -56.87
N LYS A 32 4.43 -13.03 -56.87
CA LYS A 32 3.45 -14.09 -57.16
C LYS A 32 3.63 -15.34 -56.32
N ILE A 33 3.73 -15.16 -55.01
CA ILE A 33 3.78 -16.28 -54.07
C ILE A 33 2.41 -16.96 -54.05
N GLU A 34 2.34 -18.17 -54.58
CA GLU A 34 1.12 -18.98 -54.61
C GLU A 34 0.89 -19.77 -53.31
N ASN A 35 1.97 -20.02 -52.56
CA ASN A 35 1.90 -20.84 -51.33
C ASN A 35 1.40 -20.01 -50.15
N ILE A 36 0.16 -20.27 -49.75
CA ILE A 36 -0.51 -19.58 -48.66
C ILE A 36 0.21 -19.70 -47.31
N PHE A 37 0.90 -20.81 -47.05
CA PHE A 37 1.65 -21.04 -45.78
C PHE A 37 2.86 -20.12 -45.68
N ILE A 38 3.59 -19.90 -46.79
CA ILE A 38 4.73 -18.96 -46.83
C ILE A 38 4.21 -17.54 -46.59
N LEU A 39 3.08 -17.17 -47.15
CA LEU A 39 2.48 -15.84 -47.00
C LEU A 39 2.06 -15.59 -45.54
N ILE A 40 1.39 -16.56 -44.91
CA ILE A 40 1.03 -16.49 -43.48
C ILE A 40 2.27 -16.40 -42.61
N PHE A 41 3.36 -17.14 -42.87
CA PHE A 41 4.59 -17.10 -42.13
C PHE A 41 5.25 -15.72 -42.20
N ILE A 42 5.36 -15.12 -43.38
CA ILE A 42 5.90 -13.77 -43.58
C ILE A 42 5.06 -12.74 -42.85
N LEU A 43 3.73 -12.82 -42.96
CA LEU A 43 2.82 -11.92 -42.24
C LEU A 43 2.97 -12.00 -40.74
N SER A 44 3.05 -13.22 -40.20
CA SER A 44 3.30 -13.46 -38.76
C SER A 44 4.61 -12.83 -38.28
N LEU A 45 5.68 -12.95 -39.08
CA LEU A 45 6.97 -12.35 -38.78
C LEU A 45 6.93 -10.81 -38.77
N LEU A 46 6.22 -10.23 -39.73
CA LEU A 46 6.05 -8.76 -39.82
C LEU A 46 5.23 -8.22 -38.64
N ILE A 47 4.15 -8.91 -38.28
CA ILE A 47 3.30 -8.50 -37.14
C ILE A 47 4.08 -8.59 -35.81
N THR A 48 4.84 -9.65 -35.59
CA THR A 48 5.67 -9.79 -34.37
C THR A 48 6.75 -8.73 -34.32
N PHE A 49 7.41 -8.42 -35.42
CA PHE A 49 8.42 -7.37 -35.50
C PHE A 49 7.82 -5.97 -35.25
N ALA A 50 6.69 -5.67 -35.84
CA ALA A 50 5.93 -4.43 -35.58
C ALA A 50 5.49 -4.32 -34.10
N GLY A 51 5.04 -5.43 -33.52
CA GLY A 51 4.67 -5.50 -32.08
C GLY A 51 5.84 -5.18 -31.16
N ILE A 52 7.04 -5.71 -31.45
CA ILE A 52 8.24 -5.42 -30.66
C ILE A 52 8.62 -3.94 -30.76
N ILE A 53 8.57 -3.35 -31.97
CA ILE A 53 8.89 -1.92 -32.17
C ILE A 53 7.87 -1.03 -31.43
N ILE A 54 6.59 -1.32 -31.56
CA ILE A 54 5.52 -0.55 -30.87
C ILE A 54 5.69 -0.67 -29.36
N SER A 55 5.97 -1.87 -28.85
CA SER A 55 6.24 -2.10 -27.43
C SER A 55 7.40 -1.24 -26.92
N LYS A 56 8.55 -1.27 -27.59
CA LYS A 56 9.72 -0.47 -27.20
C LYS A 56 9.47 1.03 -27.27
N LEU A 57 8.82 1.51 -28.32
CA LEU A 57 8.60 2.96 -28.50
C LEU A 57 7.51 3.54 -27.61
N SER A 58 6.55 2.71 -27.17
CA SER A 58 5.37 3.18 -26.41
C SER A 58 5.43 2.82 -24.93
N ILE A 59 5.91 1.64 -24.61
CA ILE A 59 5.88 1.11 -23.25
C ILE A 59 7.12 1.51 -22.46
N ASP A 60 8.31 1.39 -23.05
CA ASP A 60 9.56 1.70 -22.36
C ASP A 60 9.62 3.15 -21.83
N PRO A 61 9.26 4.20 -22.61
CA PRO A 61 9.21 5.57 -22.10
C PRO A 61 8.20 5.77 -20.98
N LEU A 62 7.08 5.05 -21.03
CA LEU A 62 6.06 5.12 -19.99
C LEU A 62 6.59 4.53 -18.67
N PHE A 63 7.27 3.40 -18.73
CA PHE A 63 7.93 2.79 -17.57
C PHE A 63 9.04 3.68 -17.02
N GLU A 64 9.85 4.30 -17.88
CA GLU A 64 10.88 5.24 -17.46
C GLU A 64 10.30 6.46 -16.75
N HIS A 65 9.22 7.05 -17.28
CA HIS A 65 8.51 8.16 -16.63
C HIS A 65 7.90 7.75 -15.28
N LEU A 66 7.30 6.57 -15.19
CA LEU A 66 6.76 6.07 -13.93
C LEU A 66 7.88 5.87 -12.89
N THR A 67 8.99 5.26 -13.29
CA THR A 67 10.16 5.06 -12.43
C THR A 67 10.75 6.39 -11.96
N ASN A 68 10.87 7.37 -12.86
CA ASN A 68 11.38 8.69 -12.52
C ASN A 68 10.43 9.43 -11.55
N LEU A 69 9.11 9.35 -11.74
CA LEU A 69 8.13 9.90 -10.79
C LEU A 69 8.22 9.22 -9.42
N GLN A 70 8.42 7.91 -9.38
CA GLN A 70 8.62 7.17 -8.13
C GLN A 70 9.89 7.62 -7.40
N ASN A 71 11.01 7.76 -8.13
CA ASN A 71 12.28 8.21 -7.57
C ASN A 71 12.19 9.63 -7.03
N LEU A 72 11.62 10.56 -7.81
CA LEU A 72 11.39 11.95 -7.38
C LEU A 72 10.50 12.01 -6.14
N SER A 73 9.42 11.21 -6.12
CA SER A 73 8.54 11.15 -4.95
C SER A 73 9.29 10.64 -3.72
N LYS A 74 10.12 9.60 -3.87
CA LYS A 74 10.92 9.05 -2.78
C LYS A 74 11.96 10.04 -2.25
N GLU A 75 12.63 10.76 -3.14
CA GLU A 75 13.62 11.79 -2.79
C GLU A 75 12.94 12.96 -2.08
N THR A 76 11.86 13.50 -2.64
CA THR A 76 11.07 14.58 -2.04
C THR A 76 10.54 14.19 -0.64
N LEU A 77 10.07 12.95 -0.51
CA LEU A 77 9.62 12.43 0.77
C LEU A 77 10.78 12.37 1.78
N HIS A 78 11.95 11.92 1.37
CA HIS A 78 13.12 11.87 2.25
C HIS A 78 13.56 13.27 2.72
N GLU A 79 13.53 14.24 1.83
CA GLU A 79 13.83 15.65 2.13
C GLU A 79 12.79 16.31 3.06
N LEU A 80 11.52 15.91 2.99
CA LEU A 80 10.47 16.42 3.89
C LEU A 80 10.57 15.88 5.32
N ASN A 81 11.13 14.70 5.51
CA ASN A 81 11.25 14.09 6.84
C ASN A 81 12.20 14.88 7.76
N LEU A 82 13.25 15.45 7.20
CA LEU A 82 14.27 16.22 7.94
C LEU A 82 13.68 17.50 8.58
N PRO A 83 13.00 18.39 7.84
CA PRO A 83 12.38 19.59 8.42
C PRO A 83 11.26 19.26 9.41
N ILE A 84 10.46 18.22 9.18
CA ILE A 84 9.44 17.78 10.12
C ILE A 84 10.07 17.38 11.46
N SER A 85 11.09 16.53 11.43
CA SER A 85 11.82 16.11 12.63
C SER A 85 12.46 17.28 13.37
N THR A 86 12.99 18.26 12.63
CA THR A 86 13.57 19.47 13.19
C THR A 86 12.51 20.33 13.89
N ILE A 87 11.33 20.51 13.29
CA ILE A 87 10.22 21.25 13.87
C ILE A 87 9.73 20.54 15.14
N MET A 88 9.56 19.21 15.11
CA MET A 88 9.14 18.42 16.27
C MET A 88 10.13 18.57 17.43
N THR A 89 11.43 18.47 17.17
CA THR A 89 12.47 18.62 18.19
C THR A 89 12.42 20.01 18.84
N ASN A 90 12.29 21.07 18.03
CA ASN A 90 12.20 22.44 18.53
C ASN A 90 10.93 22.68 19.35
N ILE A 91 9.79 22.11 18.94
CA ILE A 91 8.53 22.21 19.71
C ILE A 91 8.64 21.51 21.05
N HIS A 92 9.24 20.31 21.11
CA HIS A 92 9.49 19.61 22.35
C HIS A 92 10.38 20.43 23.31
N MET A 93 11.42 21.09 22.77
CA MET A 93 12.27 21.99 23.58
C MET A 93 11.50 23.22 24.07
N LEU A 94 10.71 23.84 23.20
CA LEU A 94 9.90 25.01 23.57
C LEU A 94 8.86 24.67 24.62
N LYS A 95 8.19 23.52 24.54
CA LYS A 95 7.19 23.09 25.53
C LYS A 95 7.72 23.02 26.94
N LYS A 96 9.01 22.69 27.14
CA LYS A 96 9.63 22.63 28.46
C LYS A 96 9.68 23.99 29.18
N ASN A 97 9.67 25.09 28.41
CA ASN A 97 9.83 26.45 28.91
C ASN A 97 8.54 27.28 28.81
N LEU A 98 7.45 26.73 28.27
CA LEU A 98 6.17 27.42 28.14
C LEU A 98 5.38 27.31 29.45
N SER A 99 4.99 28.46 30.00
CA SER A 99 4.15 28.56 31.22
C SER A 99 2.71 28.97 30.90
N SER A 100 2.44 29.52 29.70
CA SER A 100 1.11 29.94 29.29
C SER A 100 0.28 28.80 28.71
N ASP A 101 -0.91 28.56 29.25
CA ASP A 101 -1.87 27.55 28.73
C ASP A 101 -2.21 27.77 27.24
N LYS A 102 -2.27 29.03 26.79
CA LYS A 102 -2.51 29.39 25.40
C LYS A 102 -1.38 28.97 24.48
N ASP A 103 -0.13 29.11 24.92
CA ASP A 103 1.05 28.75 24.14
C ASP A 103 1.29 27.25 24.14
N LEU A 104 0.99 26.58 25.24
CA LEU A 104 0.98 25.11 25.33
C LEU A 104 -0.04 24.52 24.33
N LYS A 105 -1.25 25.08 24.23
CA LYS A 105 -2.25 24.66 23.24
C LYS A 105 -1.82 24.93 21.79
N ARG A 106 -1.06 25.99 21.54
CA ARG A 106 -0.48 26.27 20.21
C ARG A 106 0.61 25.27 19.86
N ALA A 107 1.52 25.02 20.80
CA ALA A 107 2.58 24.04 20.61
C ALA A 107 2.02 22.63 20.36
N ALA A 108 1.00 22.22 21.11
CA ALA A 108 0.32 20.93 20.89
C ALA A 108 -0.32 20.81 19.49
N ARG A 109 -0.88 21.92 18.97
CA ARG A 109 -1.43 21.92 17.60
C ARG A 109 -0.36 21.78 16.53
N ILE A 110 0.80 22.42 16.71
CA ILE A 110 1.91 22.30 15.76
C ILE A 110 2.50 20.87 15.81
N GLU A 111 2.65 20.31 17.01
CA GLU A 111 3.09 18.93 17.20
C GLU A 111 2.15 17.94 16.49
N SER A 112 0.83 18.04 16.71
CA SER A 112 -0.16 17.23 16.00
C SER A 112 -0.11 17.40 14.49
N ALA A 113 0.14 18.59 13.97
CA ALA A 113 0.32 18.82 12.54
C ALA A 113 1.59 18.15 11.99
N CYS A 114 2.69 18.16 12.74
CA CYS A 114 3.92 17.47 12.37
C CYS A 114 3.75 15.94 12.40
N GLU A 115 3.09 15.41 13.43
CA GLU A 115 2.75 13.98 13.51
C GLU A 115 1.89 13.55 12.31
N MET A 116 0.91 14.38 11.93
CA MET A 116 0.08 14.16 10.74
C MET A 116 0.93 14.12 9.46
N LEU A 117 1.82 15.09 9.27
CA LEU A 117 2.72 15.13 8.11
C LEU A 117 3.63 13.91 8.06
N GLN A 118 4.19 13.50 9.20
CA GLN A 118 5.03 12.31 9.31
C GLN A 118 4.27 11.03 8.93
N GLN A 119 3.03 10.92 9.38
CA GLN A 119 2.21 9.78 9.06
C GLN A 119 1.86 9.73 7.56
N ARG A 120 1.51 10.89 6.95
CA ARG A 120 1.29 11.02 5.49
C ARG A 120 2.52 10.64 4.69
N TYR A 121 3.67 11.10 5.15
CA TYR A 121 4.95 10.73 4.60
C TYR A 121 5.12 9.19 4.54
N ASN A 122 4.96 8.53 5.68
CA ASN A 122 5.12 7.08 5.81
C ASN A 122 4.16 6.29 4.91
N GLU A 123 2.94 6.82 4.68
CA GLU A 123 1.97 6.25 3.75
C GLU A 123 2.39 6.35 2.31
N LEU A 124 2.80 7.55 1.88
CA LEU A 124 3.25 7.79 0.51
C LEU A 124 4.50 6.95 0.20
N ASP A 125 5.48 6.90 1.10
CA ASP A 125 6.67 6.05 0.98
C ASP A 125 6.29 4.58 0.80
N TYR A 126 5.32 4.11 1.59
CA TYR A 126 4.83 2.74 1.48
C TYR A 126 4.07 2.49 0.16
N MET A 127 3.21 3.42 -0.28
CA MET A 127 2.50 3.30 -1.57
C MET A 127 3.48 3.23 -2.74
N ILE A 128 4.53 4.05 -2.73
CA ILE A 128 5.57 4.04 -3.76
C ILE A 128 6.32 2.70 -3.76
N LYS A 129 6.63 2.17 -2.57
CA LYS A 129 7.28 0.85 -2.44
C LYS A 129 6.41 -0.30 -2.94
N LEU A 130 5.09 -0.27 -2.72
CA LEU A 130 4.17 -1.26 -3.26
C LEU A 130 4.07 -1.23 -4.79
N GLN A 131 4.23 -0.06 -5.41
CA GLN A 131 4.20 0.09 -6.86
C GLN A 131 5.55 -0.23 -7.52
N SER A 132 6.65 -0.11 -6.77
CA SER A 132 7.96 -0.56 -7.26
C SER A 132 8.03 -2.08 -7.11
N SER A 133 8.37 -2.78 -8.20
CA SER A 133 8.51 -4.26 -8.26
C SER A 133 9.58 -4.84 -7.30
N ASN A 134 10.08 -4.08 -6.37
CA ASN A 134 11.10 -4.42 -5.38
C ASN A 134 10.52 -4.88 -4.02
N VAL A 135 9.31 -5.45 -4.03
CA VAL A 135 8.80 -6.11 -2.83
C VAL A 135 9.58 -7.42 -2.66
N ASN A 136 10.34 -7.52 -1.60
CA ASN A 136 11.12 -8.71 -1.30
C ASN A 136 10.21 -9.74 -0.59
N TYR A 137 9.68 -10.70 -1.35
CA TYR A 137 8.92 -11.80 -0.80
C TYR A 137 9.86 -12.84 -0.20
N GLU A 138 9.78 -13.02 1.10
CA GLU A 138 10.56 -14.02 1.85
C GLU A 138 9.63 -14.98 2.62
N THR A 139 10.17 -16.13 3.00
CA THR A 139 9.46 -17.05 3.90
C THR A 139 9.50 -16.48 5.31
N ILE A 140 8.33 -16.27 5.90
CA ILE A 140 8.14 -15.63 7.19
C ILE A 140 7.52 -16.65 8.15
N GLU A 141 8.11 -16.82 9.33
CA GLU A 141 7.48 -17.45 10.47
C GLU A 141 6.50 -16.44 11.07
N LEU A 142 5.22 -16.57 10.74
CA LEU A 142 4.19 -15.58 11.06
C LEU A 142 3.95 -15.45 12.56
N ASP A 143 3.97 -16.56 13.27
CA ASP A 143 3.91 -16.63 14.73
C ASP A 143 5.01 -15.79 15.39
N LYS A 144 6.26 -15.98 15.00
CA LYS A 144 7.41 -15.23 15.53
C LYS A 144 7.39 -13.76 15.14
N LEU A 145 6.89 -13.45 13.94
CA LEU A 145 6.71 -12.05 13.54
C LEU A 145 5.69 -11.39 14.46
N ILE A 146 4.54 -12.01 14.71
CA ILE A 146 3.50 -11.47 15.58
C ILE A 146 4.03 -11.28 17.01
N GLU A 147 4.71 -12.29 17.57
CA GLU A 147 5.34 -12.21 18.89
C GLU A 147 6.28 -11.01 19.01
N SER A 148 7.18 -10.84 18.04
CA SER A 148 8.13 -9.73 18.04
C SER A 148 7.46 -8.36 17.95
N ARG A 149 6.33 -8.25 17.20
CA ARG A 149 5.56 -7.00 17.11
C ARG A 149 4.81 -6.71 18.40
N VAL A 150 4.21 -7.73 19.01
CA VAL A 150 3.53 -7.59 20.30
C VAL A 150 4.52 -7.21 21.40
N GLU A 151 5.71 -7.82 21.44
CA GLU A 151 6.76 -7.42 22.39
C GLU A 151 7.17 -5.95 22.22
N PHE A 152 7.32 -5.49 20.99
CA PHE A 152 7.61 -4.09 20.71
C PHE A 152 6.49 -3.17 21.17
N LEU A 153 5.23 -3.49 20.85
CA LEU A 153 4.05 -2.68 21.22
C LEU A 153 3.75 -2.71 22.71
N ASN A 154 4.07 -3.79 23.40
CA ASN A 154 3.93 -3.88 24.86
C ASN A 154 4.82 -2.87 25.60
N ARG A 155 5.96 -2.50 25.03
CA ARG A 155 6.82 -1.41 25.57
C ARG A 155 6.18 -0.04 25.39
N ILE A 156 5.39 0.15 24.32
CA ILE A 156 4.69 1.40 24.02
C ILE A 156 3.39 1.50 24.84
N TYR A 157 2.69 0.38 25.01
CA TYR A 157 1.40 0.27 25.70
C TYR A 157 1.50 -0.65 26.93
N PRO A 158 2.27 -0.29 27.95
CA PRO A 158 2.55 -1.19 29.11
C PRO A 158 1.31 -1.48 29.96
N HIS A 159 0.22 -0.77 29.73
CA HIS A 159 -1.07 -0.96 30.42
C HIS A 159 -2.02 -1.90 29.69
N ILE A 160 -1.63 -2.41 28.52
CA ILE A 160 -2.46 -3.33 27.72
C ILE A 160 -1.98 -4.77 27.97
N GLU A 161 -2.91 -5.65 28.27
CA GLU A 161 -2.68 -7.09 28.35
C GLU A 161 -2.88 -7.72 26.97
N PHE A 162 -1.81 -8.27 26.39
CA PHE A 162 -1.88 -9.02 25.13
C PHE A 162 -1.94 -10.53 25.43
N THR A 163 -3.03 -11.18 25.01
CA THR A 163 -3.17 -12.65 25.07
C THR A 163 -2.81 -13.21 23.71
N LEU A 164 -1.84 -14.11 23.65
CA LEU A 164 -1.37 -14.75 22.43
C LEU A 164 -1.74 -16.23 22.41
N ASP A 165 -2.35 -16.69 21.31
CA ASP A 165 -2.63 -18.09 20.99
C ASP A 165 -2.20 -18.31 19.52
N LEU A 166 -0.94 -18.69 19.33
CA LEU A 166 -0.27 -18.72 18.05
C LEU A 166 0.16 -20.12 17.69
N ILE A 167 -0.27 -20.62 16.53
CA ILE A 167 0.20 -21.89 15.95
C ILE A 167 1.31 -21.56 14.94
N GLU A 168 2.41 -22.34 14.96
CA GLU A 168 3.49 -22.22 13.99
C GLU A 168 2.95 -22.17 12.57
N THR A 169 3.21 -21.09 11.87
CA THR A 169 2.68 -20.86 10.53
C THR A 169 3.72 -20.16 9.67
N GLN A 170 4.07 -20.77 8.54
CA GLN A 170 4.97 -20.18 7.57
C GLN A 170 4.20 -19.70 6.35
N ILE A 171 4.48 -18.46 5.94
CA ILE A 171 3.89 -17.85 4.74
C ILE A 171 5.00 -17.19 3.92
N LYS A 172 4.77 -17.02 2.61
CA LYS A 172 5.65 -16.23 1.74
C LYS A 172 5.03 -14.85 1.52
N ASN A 173 5.66 -13.81 2.07
CA ASN A 173 5.13 -12.44 1.99
C ASN A 173 6.22 -11.38 2.16
N ASP A 174 5.84 -10.09 2.04
CA ASP A 174 6.66 -8.94 2.43
C ASP A 174 6.64 -8.78 3.96
N LYS A 175 7.76 -9.13 4.60
CA LYS A 175 7.92 -9.05 6.05
C LYS A 175 7.75 -7.64 6.59
N VAL A 176 8.30 -6.65 5.90
CA VAL A 176 8.23 -5.24 6.35
C VAL A 176 6.81 -4.70 6.24
N GLY A 177 6.14 -4.97 5.12
CA GLY A 177 4.76 -4.57 4.92
C GLY A 177 3.81 -5.25 5.89
N LEU A 178 3.99 -6.56 6.10
CA LEU A 178 3.17 -7.33 7.03
C LEU A 178 3.35 -6.87 8.49
N SER A 179 4.59 -6.56 8.91
CA SER A 179 4.84 -5.98 10.23
C SER A 179 4.07 -4.68 10.45
N LYS A 180 4.04 -3.79 9.44
CA LYS A 180 3.27 -2.54 9.50
C LYS A 180 1.76 -2.78 9.56
N VAL A 181 1.26 -3.82 8.86
CA VAL A 181 -0.16 -4.21 8.92
C VAL A 181 -0.52 -4.64 10.34
N VAL A 182 0.28 -5.53 10.94
CA VAL A 182 0.06 -6.01 12.32
C VAL A 182 0.11 -4.83 13.30
N ASP A 183 1.10 -3.95 13.19
CA ASP A 183 1.22 -2.75 14.04
C ASP A 183 -0.01 -1.85 13.94
N ASN A 184 -0.47 -1.55 12.71
CA ASN A 184 -1.66 -0.72 12.52
C ASN A 184 -2.94 -1.32 13.09
N LEU A 185 -3.09 -2.64 12.98
CA LEU A 185 -4.28 -3.31 13.49
C LEU A 185 -4.28 -3.36 15.02
N ILE A 186 -3.12 -3.62 15.64
CA ILE A 186 -2.99 -3.61 17.10
C ILE A 186 -3.13 -2.19 17.65
N ASP A 187 -2.51 -1.18 17.01
CA ASP A 187 -2.64 0.22 17.39
C ASP A 187 -4.11 0.69 17.36
N ASN A 188 -4.85 0.30 16.31
CA ASN A 188 -6.29 0.55 16.23
C ASN A 188 -7.05 -0.15 17.37
N ALA A 189 -6.75 -1.42 17.66
CA ALA A 189 -7.39 -2.17 18.74
C ALA A 189 -7.17 -1.47 20.11
N VAL A 190 -5.96 -1.02 20.40
CA VAL A 190 -5.64 -0.25 21.62
C VAL A 190 -6.42 1.05 21.66
N LYS A 191 -6.42 1.80 20.56
CA LYS A 191 -6.99 3.13 20.47
C LYS A 191 -8.51 3.15 20.64
N TYR A 192 -9.19 2.15 20.10
CA TYR A 192 -10.65 2.06 20.17
C TYR A 192 -11.14 1.27 21.39
N SER A 193 -10.23 0.88 22.31
CA SER A 193 -10.53 0.20 23.58
C SER A 193 -10.05 1.00 24.80
N PRO A 194 -10.43 2.28 24.99
CA PRO A 194 -9.85 3.14 26.01
C PRO A 194 -10.10 2.67 27.46
N ASN A 195 -11.14 1.89 27.68
CA ASN A 195 -11.57 1.44 29.02
C ASN A 195 -11.26 -0.04 29.31
N ILE A 196 -10.85 -0.80 28.29
CA ILE A 196 -10.58 -2.24 28.42
C ILE A 196 -9.17 -2.49 27.93
N HIS A 197 -8.30 -2.87 28.84
CA HIS A 197 -6.85 -2.99 28.60
C HIS A 197 -6.47 -4.41 28.17
N LYS A 198 -7.29 -5.04 27.31
CA LYS A 198 -7.07 -6.42 26.84
C LYS A 198 -7.24 -6.52 25.34
N ILE A 199 -6.29 -7.20 24.66
CA ILE A 199 -6.33 -7.54 23.25
C ILE A 199 -5.97 -9.01 23.08
N ASP A 200 -6.83 -9.79 22.43
CA ASP A 200 -6.57 -11.19 22.12
C ASP A 200 -6.09 -11.32 20.68
N ILE A 201 -5.00 -12.05 20.48
CA ILE A 201 -4.40 -12.30 19.17
C ILE A 201 -4.28 -13.81 18.99
N GLN A 202 -4.95 -14.34 17.97
CA GLN A 202 -4.95 -15.78 17.66
C GLN A 202 -4.47 -16.00 16.23
N LEU A 203 -3.63 -17.00 16.03
CA LEU A 203 -3.18 -17.46 14.72
C LEU A 203 -3.43 -18.95 14.60
N GLN A 204 -4.38 -19.33 13.73
CA GLN A 204 -4.69 -20.72 13.43
C GLN A 204 -5.20 -20.86 12.00
N ASP A 205 -4.93 -21.98 11.36
CA ASP A 205 -5.39 -22.30 9.99
C ASP A 205 -5.12 -21.16 8.99
N PHE A 206 -3.89 -20.63 8.97
CA PHE A 206 -3.47 -19.48 8.13
C PHE A 206 -4.35 -18.24 8.34
N THR A 207 -5.00 -18.11 9.49
CA THR A 207 -5.87 -16.98 9.79
C THR A 207 -5.46 -16.31 11.09
N LEU A 208 -5.14 -15.00 10.98
CA LEU A 208 -4.84 -14.15 12.13
C LEU A 208 -6.11 -13.42 12.57
N TYR A 209 -6.43 -13.53 13.83
CA TYR A 209 -7.51 -12.81 14.50
C TYR A 209 -6.90 -11.83 15.50
N ILE A 210 -7.30 -10.57 15.40
CA ILE A 210 -6.96 -9.52 16.38
C ILE A 210 -8.28 -9.01 16.93
N LYS A 211 -8.55 -9.26 18.20
CA LYS A 211 -9.81 -8.93 18.87
C LYS A 211 -9.57 -7.91 19.96
N ASP A 212 -10.29 -6.81 19.86
CA ASP A 212 -10.46 -5.82 20.91
C ASP A 212 -11.84 -5.94 21.59
N TYR A 213 -11.96 -5.32 22.73
CA TYR A 213 -13.21 -5.25 23.52
C TYR A 213 -13.67 -3.80 23.70
N GLY A 214 -13.41 -2.97 22.69
CA GLY A 214 -13.65 -1.54 22.70
C GLY A 214 -15.08 -1.13 22.35
N CYS A 215 -15.19 0.08 21.80
CA CYS A 215 -16.49 0.67 21.47
C CYS A 215 -17.23 -0.06 20.34
N GLY A 216 -16.52 -0.90 19.56
CA GLY A 216 -17.07 -1.53 18.37
C GLY A 216 -17.41 -0.54 17.27
N ILE A 217 -17.95 -1.05 16.15
CA ILE A 217 -18.27 -0.30 14.93
C ILE A 217 -19.66 -0.77 14.50
N ASP A 218 -20.54 0.15 14.11
CA ASP A 218 -21.84 -0.21 13.56
C ASP A 218 -21.75 -0.63 12.07
N ASP A 219 -22.80 -1.27 11.56
CA ASP A 219 -22.82 -1.83 10.21
C ASP A 219 -22.70 -0.73 9.13
N VAL A 220 -23.18 0.47 9.37
CA VAL A 220 -23.12 1.59 8.43
C VAL A 220 -21.70 2.15 8.39
N GLU A 221 -21.06 2.25 9.54
CA GLU A 221 -19.68 2.68 9.66
C GLU A 221 -18.70 1.67 9.06
N LEU A 222 -18.97 0.35 9.23
CA LEU A 222 -18.15 -0.72 8.63
C LEU A 222 -17.98 -0.59 7.12
N LEU A 223 -18.95 0.00 6.42
CA LEU A 223 -18.84 0.25 4.98
C LEU A 223 -17.86 1.40 4.64
N LYS A 224 -17.61 2.28 5.60
CA LYS A 224 -16.82 3.52 5.40
C LYS A 224 -15.43 3.48 6.04
N ILE A 225 -15.13 2.49 6.88
CA ILE A 225 -13.83 2.43 7.60
C ILE A 225 -12.60 2.35 6.68
N PHE A 226 -12.79 1.99 5.42
CA PHE A 226 -11.75 1.95 4.40
C PHE A 226 -11.64 3.23 3.58
N ASP A 227 -12.61 4.15 3.73
CA ASP A 227 -12.53 5.44 3.06
C ASP A 227 -11.39 6.25 3.66
N ASN A 228 -10.58 6.84 2.79
CA ASN A 228 -9.49 7.68 3.24
C ASN A 228 -10.04 8.83 4.08
N TYR A 229 -9.46 9.05 5.27
CA TYR A 229 -9.82 10.12 6.22
C TYR A 229 -11.12 9.90 7.00
N TYR A 230 -11.75 8.74 6.89
CA TYR A 230 -12.92 8.44 7.69
C TYR A 230 -12.51 8.18 9.15
N GLN A 231 -13.20 8.84 10.07
CA GLN A 231 -13.10 8.62 11.52
C GLN A 231 -14.52 8.69 12.09
N SER A 232 -14.95 7.68 12.80
CA SER A 232 -16.26 7.67 13.46
C SER A 232 -16.33 8.68 14.62
N ASN A 233 -15.19 9.05 15.19
CA ASN A 233 -15.12 10.00 16.30
C ASN A 233 -13.94 10.96 16.12
N GLN A 234 -14.22 12.26 15.83
CA GLN A 234 -13.22 13.32 15.63
C GLN A 234 -12.39 13.64 16.90
N ASN A 235 -12.81 13.16 18.07
CA ASN A 235 -12.10 13.38 19.33
C ASN A 235 -11.03 12.33 19.61
N MET A 236 -10.96 11.25 18.84
CA MET A 236 -9.90 10.23 18.99
C MET A 236 -8.67 10.60 18.19
N LYS A 237 -7.50 10.49 18.81
CA LYS A 237 -6.21 10.72 18.14
C LYS A 237 -6.01 9.72 16.99
N GLY A 238 -5.89 10.22 15.77
CA GLY A 238 -5.60 9.42 14.56
C GLY A 238 -6.12 10.14 13.32
N PHE A 239 -5.75 9.64 12.15
CA PHE A 239 -5.98 10.38 10.90
C PHE A 239 -6.82 9.59 9.87
N GLY A 240 -7.36 8.41 10.26
CA GLY A 240 -8.22 7.62 9.38
C GLY A 240 -7.51 6.99 8.17
N ILE A 241 -6.22 6.68 8.29
CA ILE A 241 -5.37 6.29 7.16
C ILE A 241 -4.87 4.84 7.28
N GLY A 242 -4.67 4.36 8.52
CA GLY A 242 -4.08 3.05 8.78
C GLY A 242 -4.83 1.89 8.14
N LEU A 243 -6.16 1.88 8.22
CA LEU A 243 -6.99 0.82 7.63
C LEU A 243 -6.98 0.85 6.09
N GLY A 244 -6.87 2.03 5.47
CA GLY A 244 -6.68 2.14 4.03
C GLY A 244 -5.35 1.52 3.58
N MET A 245 -4.26 1.68 4.35
CA MET A 245 -2.99 1.01 4.10
C MET A 245 -3.09 -0.50 4.26
N VAL A 246 -3.72 -0.97 5.35
CA VAL A 246 -3.96 -2.40 5.60
C VAL A 246 -4.72 -3.03 4.44
N LYS A 247 -5.81 -2.39 3.98
CA LYS A 247 -6.59 -2.90 2.85
C LYS A 247 -5.76 -3.01 1.57
N ARG A 248 -5.01 -1.97 1.20
CA ARG A 248 -4.16 -1.99 0.00
C ARG A 248 -3.09 -3.08 0.06
N PHE A 249 -2.46 -3.26 1.23
CA PHE A 249 -1.50 -4.35 1.42
C PHE A 249 -2.17 -5.72 1.25
N CYS A 250 -3.33 -5.93 1.87
CA CYS A 250 -4.08 -7.18 1.77
C CYS A 250 -4.49 -7.47 0.34
N ASP A 251 -5.03 -6.47 -0.38
CA ASP A 251 -5.41 -6.60 -1.79
C ASP A 251 -4.21 -6.94 -2.68
N ALA A 252 -3.06 -6.28 -2.49
CA ALA A 252 -1.83 -6.53 -3.25
C ALA A 252 -1.22 -7.92 -2.99
N ASN A 253 -1.40 -8.48 -1.79
CA ASN A 253 -0.84 -9.77 -1.38
C ASN A 253 -1.88 -10.90 -1.36
N ALA A 254 -3.08 -10.67 -1.90
CA ALA A 254 -4.18 -11.63 -1.92
C ALA A 254 -4.54 -12.19 -0.54
N ILE A 255 -4.47 -11.35 0.51
CA ILE A 255 -4.89 -11.64 1.87
C ILE A 255 -6.36 -11.21 2.01
N SER A 256 -7.22 -12.12 2.50
CA SER A 256 -8.61 -11.76 2.77
C SER A 256 -8.71 -11.00 4.09
N LEU A 257 -9.20 -9.75 4.04
CA LEU A 257 -9.41 -8.89 5.20
C LEU A 257 -10.90 -8.81 5.51
N LYS A 258 -11.29 -9.15 6.75
CA LYS A 258 -12.68 -9.08 7.23
C LYS A 258 -12.74 -8.44 8.62
N PHE A 259 -13.85 -7.78 8.91
CA PHE A 259 -14.17 -7.21 10.21
C PHE A 259 -15.46 -7.85 10.74
N ARG A 260 -15.44 -8.20 12.01
CA ARG A 260 -16.64 -8.55 12.78
C ARG A 260 -16.71 -7.62 13.98
N SER A 261 -17.70 -6.78 14.03
CA SER A 261 -17.83 -5.77 15.08
C SER A 261 -19.27 -5.66 15.55
N LYS A 262 -19.44 -5.29 16.81
CA LYS A 262 -20.73 -4.91 17.39
C LYS A 262 -20.53 -3.71 18.32
N PRO A 263 -21.36 -2.66 18.25
CA PRO A 263 -21.29 -1.52 19.15
C PRO A 263 -21.26 -1.94 20.62
N ASN A 264 -20.33 -1.36 21.38
CA ASN A 264 -20.10 -1.62 22.82
C ASN A 264 -19.68 -3.05 23.19
N ILE A 265 -19.31 -3.88 22.22
CA ILE A 265 -18.79 -5.25 22.44
C ILE A 265 -17.32 -5.35 22.02
N GLY A 266 -16.95 -4.64 20.94
CA GLY A 266 -15.60 -4.66 20.38
C GLY A 266 -15.55 -5.08 18.91
N THR A 267 -14.33 -5.17 18.40
CA THR A 267 -14.06 -5.51 17.00
C THR A 267 -13.11 -6.70 16.91
N THR A 268 -13.34 -7.57 15.94
CA THR A 268 -12.41 -8.63 15.56
C THR A 268 -12.00 -8.40 14.11
N VAL A 269 -10.72 -8.16 13.89
CA VAL A 269 -10.13 -8.10 12.56
C VAL A 269 -9.60 -9.47 12.19
N ILE A 270 -9.87 -9.92 10.98
CA ILE A 270 -9.57 -11.25 10.48
C ILE A 270 -8.74 -11.12 9.20
N LEU A 271 -7.51 -11.60 9.23
CA LEU A 271 -6.63 -11.73 8.07
C LEU A 271 -6.48 -13.21 7.72
N LYS A 272 -6.97 -13.61 6.55
CA LYS A 272 -6.78 -14.97 6.05
C LYS A 272 -5.75 -14.98 4.95
N PHE A 273 -4.64 -15.65 5.20
CA PHE A 273 -3.53 -15.86 4.26
C PHE A 273 -3.82 -17.05 3.34
N LYS A 274 -3.13 -17.11 2.21
CA LYS A 274 -3.17 -18.30 1.35
C LYS A 274 -2.25 -19.36 1.94
N GLU A 275 -2.71 -20.59 1.91
CA GLU A 275 -1.83 -21.76 2.04
C GLU A 275 -0.85 -21.76 0.86
N ASN A 276 0.43 -21.99 1.15
CA ASN A 276 1.49 -22.10 0.13
C ASN A 276 1.43 -23.43 -0.60
#